data_c91da0866d6f8746c15c672f4cfd564e
#
_entry.id   c91da0866d6f8746c15c672f4cfd564e
#
_cell.length_a   1.000
_cell.length_b   1.000
_cell.length_c   1.000
_cell.angle_alpha   90.00
_cell.angle_beta   90.00
_cell.angle_gamma   90.00
#
_symmetry.space_group_name_H-M   'P 1'
#
loop_
_entity.id
_entity.type
_entity.pdbx_description
1 polymer ?
#
loop_
_entity_poly.entity_id
_entity_poly.type
_entity_poly.pdbx_seq_one_letter_code
_entity_poly.pdbx_strand_id
1 'polypeptide(L)'
;MKLDGRNNCFVIMPFGTRKDAAGTEIDFDQVYRNLIHEAVTPMGFKPVRCDEIQHAGSIHQDMFKHIATDTLAIVDITMLNPNVFYELGVRHALRPSITILIKKRGVSIPFNIQGERVIEYPNTGESYADAITKIKAFIEAGLNSVQPDSPIFNILQDARKDWKAERISESKEFPYRLRAQPSKRICLLTGDITHRTNISIDVWVNSENTNMQMARFFDKSLSATIRYQGALKDENGEIIEDTIAQELAKARGNKELVTPGTVYVTGSGALGKSHRVKRIFHAATVHGEPGSGYQAMKDVEKCVNNALRKMDELPNRADLR
;
A
#
# COMPACT_ATOMS: atom_id res chain seq x y z
N MET A 1 28.40 8.31 9.50
CA MET A 1 27.16 8.36 8.71
C MET A 1 26.12 9.11 9.54
N LYS A 2 25.70 10.32 9.13
CA LYS A 2 24.62 11.03 9.86
C LYS A 2 23.35 10.24 9.62
N LEU A 3 22.84 9.60 10.66
CA LEU A 3 21.54 8.97 10.66
C LEU A 3 20.50 10.08 10.43
N ASP A 4 19.73 9.95 9.39
CA ASP A 4 18.72 10.93 8.93
C ASP A 4 17.58 10.99 9.94
N GLY A 5 17.78 11.70 11.06
CA GLY A 5 16.79 12.16 12.04
C GLY A 5 15.84 11.14 12.71
N ARG A 6 15.88 9.86 12.36
CA ARG A 6 14.96 8.82 12.86
C ARG A 6 15.70 7.67 13.53
N ASN A 7 16.17 7.92 14.74
CA ASN A 7 16.75 6.88 15.57
C ASN A 7 15.66 5.99 16.21
N ASN A 8 14.70 5.51 15.42
CA ASN A 8 13.69 4.59 15.92
C ASN A 8 14.10 3.14 15.72
N CYS A 9 13.77 2.31 16.70
CA CYS A 9 13.75 0.86 16.61
C CYS A 9 12.28 0.41 16.63
N PHE A 10 11.74 0.03 15.50
CA PHE A 10 10.39 -0.53 15.47
C PHE A 10 10.37 -1.95 16.00
N VAL A 11 9.47 -2.23 16.95
CA VAL A 11 9.39 -3.51 17.63
C VAL A 11 8.15 -4.26 17.18
N ILE A 12 8.36 -5.35 16.46
CA ILE A 12 7.33 -6.25 15.94
C ILE A 12 7.23 -7.44 16.89
N MET A 13 6.22 -7.44 17.76
CA MET A 13 6.05 -8.48 18.76
C MET A 13 4.62 -8.56 19.27
N PRO A 14 4.19 -9.68 19.86
CA PRO A 14 2.98 -9.70 20.66
C PRO A 14 3.08 -8.74 21.85
N PHE A 15 1.97 -8.36 22.44
CA PHE A 15 1.90 -7.53 23.64
C PHE A 15 1.01 -8.18 24.74
N GLY A 16 1.22 -7.75 25.98
CA GLY A 16 0.60 -8.34 27.16
C GLY A 16 1.07 -9.76 27.45
N THR A 17 0.37 -10.45 28.34
CA THR A 17 0.68 -11.85 28.69
C THR A 17 -0.02 -12.80 27.73
N ARG A 18 0.73 -13.77 27.19
CA ARG A 18 0.24 -14.80 26.26
C ARG A 18 0.68 -16.20 26.74
N LYS A 19 -0.10 -17.22 26.37
CA LYS A 19 0.30 -18.63 26.60
C LYS A 19 0.84 -19.21 25.30
N ASP A 20 2.01 -19.85 25.39
CA ASP A 20 2.57 -20.61 24.29
C ASP A 20 1.82 -21.95 24.08
N ALA A 21 2.20 -22.69 23.04
CA ALA A 21 1.57 -23.98 22.72
C ALA A 21 1.72 -25.03 23.84
N ALA A 22 2.69 -24.87 24.74
CA ALA A 22 2.88 -25.72 25.92
C ALA A 22 2.11 -25.21 27.15
N GLY A 23 1.35 -24.10 27.03
CA GLY A 23 0.59 -23.48 28.11
C GLY A 23 1.44 -22.59 29.03
N THR A 24 2.72 -22.37 28.72
CA THR A 24 3.61 -21.49 29.50
C THR A 24 3.27 -20.03 29.25
N GLU A 25 3.07 -19.26 30.32
CA GLU A 25 2.83 -17.83 30.23
C GLU A 25 4.11 -17.06 29.89
N ILE A 26 3.98 -16.11 28.98
CA ILE A 26 5.05 -15.20 28.56
C ILE A 26 4.51 -13.77 28.69
N ASP A 27 5.18 -12.97 29.49
CA ASP A 27 4.90 -11.53 29.62
C ASP A 27 5.75 -10.76 28.59
N PHE A 28 5.14 -10.44 27.45
CA PHE A 28 5.80 -9.71 26.37
C PHE A 28 6.07 -8.25 26.73
N ASP A 29 5.33 -7.68 27.66
CA ASP A 29 5.60 -6.31 28.14
C ASP A 29 6.87 -6.29 29.00
N GLN A 30 7.15 -7.36 29.76
CA GLN A 30 8.42 -7.52 30.46
C GLN A 30 9.58 -7.73 29.48
N VAL A 31 9.39 -8.56 28.43
CA VAL A 31 10.40 -8.74 27.37
C VAL A 31 10.69 -7.40 26.68
N TYR A 32 9.66 -6.63 26.37
CA TYR A 32 9.82 -5.31 25.77
C TYR A 32 10.63 -4.36 26.65
N ARG A 33 10.26 -4.22 27.93
CA ARG A 33 10.94 -3.31 28.85
C ARG A 33 12.34 -3.76 29.25
N ASN A 34 12.49 -5.03 29.66
CA ASN A 34 13.71 -5.50 30.32
C ASN A 34 14.75 -6.10 29.35
N LEU A 35 14.36 -6.45 28.12
CA LEU A 35 15.28 -6.95 27.11
C LEU A 35 15.46 -5.91 26.00
N ILE A 36 14.39 -5.55 25.29
CA ILE A 36 14.49 -4.74 24.07
C ILE A 36 14.88 -3.31 24.42
N HIS A 37 14.17 -2.67 25.34
CA HIS A 37 14.44 -1.30 25.74
C HIS A 37 15.87 -1.13 26.30
N GLU A 38 16.32 -2.07 27.15
CA GLU A 38 17.66 -2.07 27.72
C GLU A 38 18.77 -2.34 26.69
N ALA A 39 18.43 -3.03 25.59
CA ALA A 39 19.37 -3.27 24.52
C ALA A 39 19.52 -2.07 23.59
N VAL A 40 18.40 -1.41 23.18
CA VAL A 40 18.41 -0.43 22.09
C VAL A 40 18.62 1.01 22.54
N THR A 41 18.14 1.38 23.75
CA THR A 41 18.23 2.75 24.24
C THR A 41 19.68 3.21 24.45
N PRO A 42 20.59 2.42 25.04
CA PRO A 42 21.99 2.80 25.17
C PRO A 42 22.72 2.93 23.83
N MET A 43 22.16 2.33 22.76
CA MET A 43 22.68 2.42 21.38
C MET A 43 22.17 3.67 20.64
N GLY A 44 21.40 4.54 21.33
CA GLY A 44 20.84 5.76 20.75
C GLY A 44 19.55 5.57 19.94
N PHE A 45 18.89 4.42 20.08
CA PHE A 45 17.60 4.17 19.44
C PHE A 45 16.45 4.32 20.42
N LYS A 46 15.33 4.86 19.90
CA LYS A 46 14.06 4.89 20.61
C LYS A 46 13.23 3.67 20.22
N PRO A 47 12.94 2.73 21.12
CA PRO A 47 12.04 1.64 20.81
C PRO A 47 10.62 2.17 20.63
N VAL A 48 9.91 1.67 19.62
CA VAL A 48 8.52 2.02 19.30
C VAL A 48 7.77 0.72 19.02
N ARG A 49 6.76 0.42 19.82
CA ARG A 49 5.87 -0.73 19.61
C ARG A 49 4.50 -0.25 19.14
N CYS A 50 3.82 -1.04 18.31
CA CYS A 50 2.60 -0.61 17.62
C CYS A 50 1.47 -0.18 18.57
N ASP A 51 1.33 -0.80 19.75
CA ASP A 51 0.32 -0.46 20.76
C ASP A 51 0.60 0.87 21.51
N GLU A 52 1.82 1.41 21.39
CA GLU A 52 2.19 2.71 21.97
C GLU A 52 1.92 3.88 21.03
N ILE A 53 1.55 3.61 19.78
CA ILE A 53 1.28 4.64 18.76
C ILE A 53 -0.12 5.22 19.02
N GLN A 54 -0.20 6.43 19.59
CA GLN A 54 -1.44 7.13 19.91
C GLN A 54 -1.72 8.22 18.88
N HIS A 55 -2.17 7.85 17.69
CA HIS A 55 -2.63 8.79 16.67
C HIS A 55 -4.07 8.47 16.22
N ALA A 56 -4.84 9.53 15.94
CA ALA A 56 -6.12 9.37 15.27
C ALA A 56 -5.87 9.00 13.80
N GLY A 57 -6.15 7.76 13.41
CA GLY A 57 -5.94 7.27 12.05
C GLY A 57 -5.95 5.75 11.95
N SER A 58 -5.43 5.23 10.84
CA SER A 58 -5.30 3.79 10.65
C SER A 58 -4.01 3.29 11.28
N ILE A 59 -4.13 2.53 12.36
CA ILE A 59 -3.00 1.85 13.04
C ILE A 59 -2.10 1.10 12.02
N HIS A 60 -2.70 0.51 10.99
CA HIS A 60 -1.95 -0.21 9.96
C HIS A 60 -1.08 0.70 9.10
N GLN A 61 -1.50 1.94 8.83
CA GLN A 61 -0.68 2.87 8.03
C GLN A 61 0.57 3.30 8.82
N ASP A 62 0.40 3.65 10.10
CA ASP A 62 1.52 4.03 10.95
C ASP A 62 2.48 2.85 11.15
N MET A 63 1.96 1.65 11.38
CA MET A 63 2.75 0.43 11.48
C MET A 63 3.59 0.20 10.23
N PHE A 64 2.99 0.24 9.03
CA PHE A 64 3.74 0.04 7.78
C PHE A 64 4.72 1.17 7.49
N LYS A 65 4.43 2.40 7.92
CA LYS A 65 5.37 3.52 7.83
C LYS A 65 6.62 3.22 8.66
N HIS A 66 6.47 2.80 9.92
CA HIS A 66 7.60 2.40 10.78
C HIS A 66 8.37 1.22 10.18
N ILE A 67 7.68 0.16 9.72
CA ILE A 67 8.30 -0.99 9.04
C ILE A 67 9.17 -0.54 7.86
N ALA A 68 8.68 0.41 7.06
CA ALA A 68 9.35 0.87 5.85
C ALA A 68 10.48 1.88 6.11
N THR A 69 10.37 2.72 7.17
CA THR A 69 11.24 3.90 7.33
C THR A 69 12.21 3.82 8.50
N ASP A 70 11.90 3.07 9.56
CA ASP A 70 12.76 3.03 10.73
C ASP A 70 14.08 2.28 10.45
N THR A 71 15.15 2.80 11.01
CA THR A 71 16.50 2.28 10.77
C THR A 71 16.66 0.86 11.29
N LEU A 72 16.12 0.58 12.47
CA LEU A 72 16.24 -0.69 13.17
C LEU A 72 14.86 -1.32 13.35
N ALA A 73 14.76 -2.64 13.19
CA ALA A 73 13.59 -3.40 13.64
C ALA A 73 14.06 -4.59 14.50
N ILE A 74 13.33 -4.85 15.60
CA ILE A 74 13.44 -6.08 16.37
C ILE A 74 12.15 -6.85 16.26
N VAL A 75 12.23 -8.13 15.89
CA VAL A 75 11.07 -8.99 15.63
C VAL A 75 11.09 -10.20 16.56
N ASP A 76 10.09 -10.30 17.43
CA ASP A 76 9.93 -11.46 18.31
C ASP A 76 9.04 -12.52 17.68
N ILE A 77 9.66 -13.64 17.30
CA ILE A 77 8.99 -14.75 16.62
C ILE A 77 8.55 -15.88 17.58
N THR A 78 8.57 -15.65 18.88
CA THR A 78 8.31 -16.67 19.90
C THR A 78 6.96 -17.36 19.74
N MET A 79 5.90 -16.61 19.46
CA MET A 79 4.54 -17.15 19.36
C MET A 79 4.18 -17.71 18.00
N LEU A 80 5.09 -17.67 17.02
CA LEU A 80 4.81 -18.03 15.62
C LEU A 80 3.55 -17.34 15.08
N ASN A 81 3.31 -16.10 15.51
CA ASN A 81 2.12 -15.33 15.15
C ASN A 81 2.16 -14.95 13.65
N PRO A 82 1.12 -15.30 12.86
CA PRO A 82 1.08 -15.00 11.44
C PRO A 82 1.19 -13.51 11.11
N ASN A 83 0.68 -12.62 11.97
CA ASN A 83 0.80 -11.18 11.77
C ASN A 83 2.26 -10.72 11.89
N VAL A 84 3.00 -11.24 12.89
CA VAL A 84 4.43 -10.95 13.05
C VAL A 84 5.22 -11.41 11.82
N PHE A 85 4.91 -12.58 11.26
CA PHE A 85 5.57 -13.06 10.03
C PHE A 85 5.19 -12.26 8.80
N TYR A 86 3.95 -11.79 8.71
CA TYR A 86 3.53 -10.89 7.64
C TYR A 86 4.30 -9.56 7.69
N GLU A 87 4.40 -8.96 8.86
CA GLU A 87 5.15 -7.72 9.11
C GLU A 87 6.66 -7.90 8.85
N LEU A 88 7.23 -9.01 9.28
CA LEU A 88 8.63 -9.39 9.00
C LEU A 88 8.87 -9.51 7.48
N GLY A 89 7.97 -10.18 6.76
CA GLY A 89 8.07 -10.30 5.30
C GLY A 89 8.03 -8.95 4.61
N VAL A 90 7.16 -8.04 5.06
CA VAL A 90 7.09 -6.66 4.55
C VAL A 90 8.39 -5.90 4.87
N ARG A 91 8.92 -6.04 6.10
CA ARG A 91 10.20 -5.44 6.50
C ARG A 91 11.35 -5.90 5.61
N HIS A 92 11.49 -7.21 5.40
CA HIS A 92 12.51 -7.79 4.54
C HIS A 92 12.38 -7.32 3.08
N ALA A 93 11.15 -7.10 2.60
CA ALA A 93 10.89 -6.62 1.24
C ALA A 93 11.27 -5.14 1.04
N LEU A 94 11.13 -4.32 2.09
CA LEU A 94 11.27 -2.86 1.99
C LEU A 94 12.62 -2.35 2.48
N ARG A 95 13.29 -3.07 3.39
CA ARG A 95 14.55 -2.62 4.03
C ARG A 95 15.69 -3.61 3.81
N PRO A 96 16.87 -3.12 3.40
CA PRO A 96 18.04 -3.99 3.22
C PRO A 96 18.60 -4.48 4.58
N SER A 97 18.50 -3.63 5.61
CA SER A 97 19.01 -3.81 6.98
C SER A 97 18.42 -2.70 7.87
N ILE A 98 18.42 -2.76 9.17
CA ILE A 98 18.85 -3.74 10.13
C ILE A 98 17.60 -4.39 10.72
N THR A 99 17.52 -5.72 10.64
CA THR A 99 16.38 -6.48 11.18
C THR A 99 16.90 -7.59 12.07
N ILE A 100 16.62 -7.53 13.37
CA ILE A 100 17.10 -8.48 14.37
C ILE A 100 15.96 -9.38 14.81
N LEU A 101 16.10 -10.68 14.60
CA LEU A 101 15.12 -11.66 15.05
C LEU A 101 15.48 -12.13 16.46
N ILE A 102 14.47 -12.16 17.33
CA ILE A 102 14.61 -12.74 18.68
C ILE A 102 13.55 -13.79 18.93
N LYS A 103 13.84 -14.74 19.78
CA LYS A 103 12.88 -15.75 20.24
C LYS A 103 13.19 -16.24 21.64
N LYS A 104 12.17 -16.72 22.33
CA LYS A 104 12.33 -17.44 23.60
C LYS A 104 13.09 -18.76 23.35
N ARG A 105 13.97 -19.11 24.28
CA ARG A 105 14.72 -20.37 24.24
C ARG A 105 13.76 -21.57 24.11
N GLY A 106 14.13 -22.52 23.27
CA GLY A 106 13.36 -23.76 23.04
C GLY A 106 12.26 -23.65 22.00
N VAL A 107 11.97 -22.45 21.48
CA VAL A 107 11.01 -22.29 20.37
C VAL A 107 11.67 -22.70 19.05
N SER A 108 10.99 -23.55 18.27
CA SER A 108 11.48 -23.96 16.94
C SER A 108 11.30 -22.84 15.92
N ILE A 109 12.27 -22.73 15.02
CA ILE A 109 12.25 -21.73 13.93
C ILE A 109 11.54 -22.35 12.72
N PRO A 110 10.54 -21.66 12.12
CA PRO A 110 9.89 -22.12 10.90
C PRO A 110 10.87 -22.28 9.73
N PHE A 111 10.62 -23.25 8.87
CA PHE A 111 11.50 -23.63 7.76
C PHE A 111 11.97 -22.44 6.91
N ASN A 112 11.06 -21.53 6.55
CA ASN A 112 11.36 -20.41 5.65
C ASN A 112 12.34 -19.38 6.22
N ILE A 113 12.59 -19.38 7.52
CA ILE A 113 13.51 -18.46 8.21
C ILE A 113 14.62 -19.18 8.97
N GLN A 114 14.80 -20.50 8.75
CA GLN A 114 15.86 -21.28 9.42
C GLN A 114 17.28 -20.81 9.07
N GLY A 115 17.45 -20.15 7.93
CA GLY A 115 18.71 -19.55 7.52
C GLY A 115 19.07 -18.24 8.21
N GLU A 116 18.10 -17.63 8.91
CA GLU A 116 18.29 -16.35 9.59
C GLU A 116 19.00 -16.51 10.95
N ARG A 117 19.75 -15.49 11.31
CA ARG A 117 20.36 -15.41 12.64
C ARG A 117 19.31 -14.95 13.64
N VAL A 118 19.01 -15.79 14.63
CA VAL A 118 18.01 -15.52 15.67
C VAL A 118 18.69 -15.53 17.04
N ILE A 119 18.45 -14.47 17.81
CA ILE A 119 18.97 -14.36 19.19
C ILE A 119 17.95 -15.00 20.13
N GLU A 120 18.40 -15.95 20.92
CA GLU A 120 17.57 -16.56 21.96
C GLU A 120 17.63 -15.77 23.25
N TYR A 121 16.48 -15.57 23.87
CA TYR A 121 16.36 -15.03 25.22
C TYR A 121 15.77 -16.08 26.19
N PRO A 122 16.09 -16.00 27.47
CA PRO A 122 15.62 -16.96 28.47
C PRO A 122 14.16 -16.78 28.84
N ASN A 123 13.63 -17.66 29.69
CA ASN A 123 12.26 -17.51 30.21
C ASN A 123 12.12 -16.26 31.09
N THR A 124 10.87 -15.82 31.24
CA THR A 124 10.52 -14.71 32.14
C THR A 124 11.04 -15.00 33.56
N GLY A 125 11.70 -14.02 34.16
CA GLY A 125 12.30 -14.16 35.51
C GLY A 125 13.79 -14.55 35.52
N GLU A 126 14.36 -14.95 34.40
CA GLU A 126 15.80 -15.13 34.25
C GLU A 126 16.48 -13.83 33.74
N SER A 127 17.81 -13.74 33.84
CA SER A 127 18.56 -12.57 33.38
C SER A 127 18.66 -12.50 31.88
N TYR A 128 18.35 -11.36 31.29
CA TYR A 128 18.48 -11.08 29.86
C TYR A 128 19.86 -10.57 29.43
N ALA A 129 20.85 -10.50 30.33
CA ALA A 129 22.15 -9.85 30.07
C ALA A 129 22.87 -10.36 28.81
N ASP A 130 22.89 -11.67 28.59
CA ASP A 130 23.50 -12.27 27.39
C ASP A 130 22.77 -11.88 26.10
N ALA A 131 21.44 -11.93 26.10
CA ALA A 131 20.63 -11.53 24.96
C ALA A 131 20.77 -10.03 24.65
N ILE A 132 20.80 -9.18 25.67
CA ILE A 132 21.06 -7.73 25.53
C ILE A 132 22.42 -7.50 24.87
N THR A 133 23.46 -8.19 25.33
CA THR A 133 24.81 -8.07 24.77
C THR A 133 24.83 -8.48 23.29
N LYS A 134 24.17 -9.57 22.94
CA LYS A 134 24.07 -10.04 21.54
C LYS A 134 23.29 -9.06 20.67
N ILE A 135 22.17 -8.52 21.15
CA ILE A 135 21.40 -7.52 20.39
C ILE A 135 22.26 -6.29 20.10
N LYS A 136 22.98 -5.76 21.10
CA LYS A 136 23.91 -4.63 20.92
C LYS A 136 24.98 -4.91 19.86
N ALA A 137 25.60 -6.07 19.92
CA ALA A 137 26.61 -6.48 18.94
C ALA A 137 26.02 -6.60 17.52
N PHE A 138 24.79 -7.09 17.37
CA PHE A 138 24.10 -7.14 16.08
C PHE A 138 23.74 -5.75 15.55
N ILE A 139 23.32 -4.82 16.41
CA ILE A 139 23.10 -3.42 16.03
C ILE A 139 24.41 -2.80 15.51
N GLU A 140 25.51 -2.93 16.25
CA GLU A 140 26.81 -2.40 15.85
C GLU A 140 27.29 -2.99 14.51
N ALA A 141 27.17 -4.31 14.35
CA ALA A 141 27.52 -4.97 13.11
C ALA A 141 26.67 -4.50 11.93
N GLY A 142 25.35 -4.34 12.14
CA GLY A 142 24.44 -3.86 11.11
C GLY A 142 24.67 -2.41 10.71
N LEU A 143 25.00 -1.52 11.66
CA LEU A 143 25.33 -0.12 11.38
C LEU A 143 26.62 0.03 10.57
N ASN A 144 27.56 -0.89 10.73
CA ASN A 144 28.86 -0.90 10.04
C ASN A 144 28.85 -1.75 8.76
N SER A 145 27.80 -2.51 8.50
CA SER A 145 27.68 -3.37 7.32
C SER A 145 27.10 -2.62 6.13
N VAL A 146 27.64 -2.88 4.95
CA VAL A 146 27.04 -2.49 3.67
C VAL A 146 26.25 -3.62 3.02
N GLN A 147 26.33 -4.84 3.61
CA GLN A 147 25.61 -6.00 3.11
C GLN A 147 24.20 -6.05 3.69
N PRO A 148 23.17 -6.33 2.87
CA PRO A 148 21.82 -6.55 3.36
C PRO A 148 21.77 -7.75 4.32
N ASP A 149 20.97 -7.64 5.38
CA ASP A 149 20.59 -8.76 6.24
C ASP A 149 19.25 -9.39 5.82
N SER A 150 18.54 -8.75 4.91
CA SER A 150 17.30 -9.29 4.35
C SER A 150 17.58 -10.34 3.28
N PRO A 151 16.99 -11.54 3.39
CA PRO A 151 17.20 -12.64 2.44
C PRO A 151 16.59 -12.37 1.06
N ILE A 152 15.63 -11.46 0.98
CA ILE A 152 14.84 -11.24 -0.25
C ILE A 152 15.01 -9.84 -0.84
N PHE A 153 15.63 -8.90 -0.13
CA PHE A 153 15.70 -7.50 -0.57
C PHE A 153 16.35 -7.34 -1.95
N ASN A 154 17.51 -7.96 -2.17
CA ASN A 154 18.22 -7.87 -3.44
C ASN A 154 17.44 -8.55 -4.57
N ILE A 155 16.83 -9.70 -4.31
CA ILE A 155 15.98 -10.42 -5.28
C ILE A 155 14.82 -9.53 -5.72
N LEU A 156 14.15 -8.87 -4.77
CA LEU A 156 13.05 -7.95 -5.09
C LEU A 156 13.51 -6.67 -5.78
N GLN A 157 14.71 -6.18 -5.50
CA GLN A 157 15.25 -5.01 -6.21
C GLN A 157 15.53 -5.34 -7.68
N ASP A 158 16.05 -6.50 -7.98
CA ASP A 158 16.26 -6.94 -9.36
C ASP A 158 14.92 -7.19 -10.07
N ALA A 159 14.00 -7.91 -9.45
CA ALA A 159 12.65 -8.08 -9.99
C ALA A 159 11.91 -6.74 -10.22
N ARG A 160 12.13 -5.73 -9.37
CA ARG A 160 11.54 -4.39 -9.56
C ARG A 160 12.12 -3.64 -10.77
N LYS A 161 13.38 -3.90 -11.15
CA LYS A 161 13.94 -3.36 -12.40
C LYS A 161 13.21 -3.93 -13.61
N ASP A 162 12.97 -5.25 -13.60
CA ASP A 162 12.23 -5.93 -14.66
C ASP A 162 10.75 -5.48 -14.69
N TRP A 163 10.11 -5.35 -13.54
CA TRP A 163 8.73 -4.81 -13.45
C TRP A 163 8.61 -3.37 -13.93
N LYS A 164 9.64 -2.53 -13.73
CA LYS A 164 9.68 -1.18 -14.30
C LYS A 164 9.86 -1.22 -15.81
N ALA A 165 10.69 -2.11 -16.31
CA ALA A 165 10.88 -2.31 -17.75
C ALA A 165 9.60 -2.81 -18.43
N GLU A 166 8.86 -3.74 -17.83
CA GLU A 166 7.56 -4.20 -18.32
C GLU A 166 6.47 -3.10 -18.26
N ARG A 167 6.48 -2.23 -17.22
CA ARG A 167 5.55 -1.10 -17.11
C ARG A 167 5.84 0.05 -18.05
N ILE A 168 7.08 0.21 -18.49
CA ILE A 168 7.51 1.12 -19.56
C ILE A 168 7.48 0.35 -20.90
N SER A 169 6.55 -0.59 -21.08
CA SER A 169 6.23 -1.01 -22.42
C SER A 169 5.82 0.24 -23.21
N GLU A 170 6.55 0.55 -24.23
CA GLU A 170 6.33 1.70 -25.10
C GLU A 170 4.83 1.82 -25.38
N SER A 171 4.26 2.98 -25.04
CA SER A 171 2.86 3.20 -25.30
C SER A 171 2.64 3.10 -26.81
N LYS A 172 1.99 2.04 -27.23
CA LYS A 172 1.69 1.82 -28.64
C LYS A 172 0.37 2.49 -28.97
N GLU A 173 0.35 3.20 -30.09
CA GLU A 173 -0.83 3.88 -30.61
C GLU A 173 -1.33 3.15 -31.85
N PHE A 174 -2.63 2.83 -31.85
CA PHE A 174 -3.31 2.22 -32.99
C PHE A 174 -4.45 3.16 -33.43
N PRO A 175 -4.18 4.09 -34.36
CA PRO A 175 -5.19 5.04 -34.82
C PRO A 175 -6.12 4.43 -35.86
N TYR A 176 -7.41 4.65 -35.69
CA TYR A 176 -8.48 4.27 -36.62
C TYR A 176 -9.25 5.50 -37.08
N ARG A 177 -9.61 5.57 -38.35
CA ARG A 177 -10.47 6.60 -38.91
C ARG A 177 -11.91 6.11 -38.99
N LEU A 178 -12.86 6.93 -38.57
CA LEU A 178 -14.27 6.61 -38.73
C LEU A 178 -14.69 6.76 -40.20
N ARG A 179 -15.28 5.71 -40.77
CA ARG A 179 -15.74 5.73 -42.19
C ARG A 179 -16.79 6.85 -42.44
N ALA A 180 -17.72 7.02 -41.49
CA ALA A 180 -18.79 8.01 -41.60
C ALA A 180 -18.32 9.46 -41.33
N GLN A 181 -17.20 9.67 -40.66
CA GLN A 181 -16.64 10.98 -40.31
C GLN A 181 -15.11 10.94 -40.34
N PRO A 182 -14.48 11.03 -41.54
CA PRO A 182 -13.02 10.86 -41.69
C PRO A 182 -12.14 11.85 -40.92
N SER A 183 -12.73 13.00 -40.51
CA SER A 183 -12.07 13.99 -39.64
C SER A 183 -11.94 13.54 -38.18
N LYS A 184 -12.72 12.54 -37.76
CA LYS A 184 -12.65 11.97 -36.39
C LYS A 184 -11.81 10.70 -36.41
N ARG A 185 -11.05 10.53 -35.34
CA ARG A 185 -10.19 9.36 -35.11
C ARG A 185 -10.54 8.70 -33.79
N ILE A 186 -10.48 7.37 -33.78
CA ILE A 186 -10.44 6.56 -32.57
C ILE A 186 -8.99 6.06 -32.49
N CYS A 187 -8.36 6.21 -31.36
CA CYS A 187 -7.02 5.69 -31.13
C CYS A 187 -7.05 4.71 -29.95
N LEU A 188 -6.64 3.47 -30.19
CA LEU A 188 -6.40 2.51 -29.15
C LEU A 188 -4.97 2.72 -28.63
N LEU A 189 -4.84 2.90 -27.35
CA LEU A 189 -3.57 3.20 -26.69
C LEU A 189 -3.28 2.16 -25.62
N THR A 190 -2.05 1.68 -25.57
CA THR A 190 -1.55 0.87 -24.46
C THR A 190 -0.73 1.72 -23.51
N GLY A 191 -0.64 1.35 -22.23
CA GLY A 191 0.20 2.02 -21.23
C GLY A 191 -0.57 2.58 -20.06
N ASP A 192 0.12 3.34 -19.21
CA ASP A 192 -0.44 3.94 -18.00
C ASP A 192 -1.10 5.28 -18.33
N ILE A 193 -2.36 5.43 -17.97
CA ILE A 193 -3.14 6.66 -18.21
C ILE A 193 -2.53 7.88 -17.49
N THR A 194 -1.82 7.69 -16.39
CA THR A 194 -1.23 8.77 -15.58
C THR A 194 0.09 9.31 -16.16
N HIS A 195 0.73 8.57 -17.04
CA HIS A 195 2.02 8.94 -17.64
C HIS A 195 1.91 9.57 -19.03
N ARG A 196 0.70 9.94 -19.46
CA ARG A 196 0.45 10.53 -20.78
C ARG A 196 0.45 12.04 -20.73
N THR A 197 1.57 12.63 -21.10
CA THR A 197 1.74 14.09 -21.18
C THR A 197 1.45 14.68 -22.56
N ASN A 198 1.41 13.83 -23.61
CA ASN A 198 1.37 14.31 -24.99
C ASN A 198 -0.04 14.36 -25.63
N ILE A 199 -1.05 13.80 -24.96
CA ILE A 199 -2.43 13.79 -25.45
C ILE A 199 -3.31 14.48 -24.41
N SER A 200 -3.90 15.62 -24.79
CA SER A 200 -4.92 16.26 -23.96
C SER A 200 -6.24 15.50 -24.11
N ILE A 201 -6.69 14.88 -23.03
CA ILE A 201 -7.96 14.16 -22.96
C ILE A 201 -8.82 14.87 -21.92
N ASP A 202 -9.91 15.44 -22.35
CA ASP A 202 -10.79 16.23 -21.49
C ASP A 202 -11.71 15.37 -20.62
N VAL A 203 -12.03 14.16 -21.06
CA VAL A 203 -12.94 13.24 -20.36
C VAL A 203 -12.29 11.87 -20.17
N TRP A 204 -12.20 11.43 -18.94
CA TRP A 204 -11.81 10.07 -18.61
C TRP A 204 -13.05 9.25 -18.21
N VAL A 205 -13.15 8.04 -18.76
CA VAL A 205 -14.21 7.08 -18.37
C VAL A 205 -13.64 6.10 -17.38
N ASN A 206 -14.21 6.08 -16.20
CA ASN A 206 -13.85 5.19 -15.10
C ASN A 206 -14.82 4.02 -15.03
N SER A 207 -14.29 2.80 -14.95
CA SER A 207 -15.04 1.58 -14.74
C SER A 207 -15.37 1.42 -13.26
N GLU A 208 -16.66 1.41 -12.93
CA GLU A 208 -17.16 1.24 -11.57
C GLU A 208 -18.03 -0.01 -11.45
N ASN A 209 -18.22 -0.47 -10.23
CA ASN A 209 -19.22 -1.47 -9.93
C ASN A 209 -20.62 -0.86 -9.84
N THR A 210 -21.64 -1.70 -9.75
CA THR A 210 -23.05 -1.26 -9.69
C THR A 210 -23.41 -0.54 -8.39
N ASN A 211 -22.58 -0.58 -7.34
CA ASN A 211 -22.79 0.22 -6.12
C ASN A 211 -22.23 1.66 -6.25
N MET A 212 -21.56 1.96 -7.36
CA MET A 212 -20.96 3.28 -7.63
C MET A 212 -20.09 3.79 -6.48
N GLN A 213 -19.27 2.92 -5.92
CA GLN A 213 -18.26 3.26 -4.93
C GLN A 213 -16.89 3.09 -5.58
N MET A 214 -16.12 4.17 -5.60
CA MET A 214 -14.75 4.11 -6.10
C MET A 214 -13.92 3.13 -5.28
N ALA A 215 -12.97 2.48 -5.94
CA ALA A 215 -12.01 1.59 -5.32
C ALA A 215 -11.22 2.30 -4.21
N ARG A 216 -10.69 1.53 -3.27
CA ARG A 216 -9.85 2.08 -2.18
C ARG A 216 -8.54 2.62 -2.76
N PHE A 217 -7.94 3.61 -2.12
CA PHE A 217 -6.74 4.29 -2.60
C PHE A 217 -5.53 3.37 -2.85
N PHE A 218 -5.46 2.24 -2.16
CA PHE A 218 -4.38 1.26 -2.27
C PHE A 218 -4.70 0.09 -3.22
N ASP A 219 -5.89 0.05 -3.81
CA ASP A 219 -6.23 -0.98 -4.79
C ASP A 219 -5.47 -0.71 -6.11
N LYS A 220 -5.03 -1.77 -6.76
CA LYS A 220 -4.34 -1.68 -8.07
C LYS A 220 -5.37 -1.65 -9.20
N SER A 221 -6.18 -0.59 -9.28
CA SER A 221 -7.22 -0.44 -10.28
C SER A 221 -7.23 0.96 -10.89
N LEU A 222 -7.85 1.11 -12.06
CA LEU A 222 -8.05 2.41 -12.69
C LEU A 222 -8.85 3.35 -11.78
N SER A 223 -9.89 2.84 -11.13
CA SER A 223 -10.72 3.62 -10.21
C SER A 223 -9.93 4.13 -9.01
N ALA A 224 -9.07 3.30 -8.40
CA ALA A 224 -8.19 3.72 -7.32
C ALA A 224 -7.18 4.78 -7.79
N THR A 225 -6.62 4.61 -8.98
CA THR A 225 -5.66 5.56 -9.56
C THR A 225 -6.31 6.92 -9.82
N ILE A 226 -7.49 6.95 -10.44
CA ILE A 226 -8.24 8.19 -10.69
C ILE A 226 -8.61 8.87 -9.37
N ARG A 227 -9.08 8.11 -8.39
CA ARG A 227 -9.43 8.60 -7.07
C ARG A 227 -8.25 9.22 -6.35
N TYR A 228 -7.11 8.51 -6.30
CA TYR A 228 -5.89 8.98 -5.65
C TYR A 228 -5.30 10.22 -6.33
N GLN A 229 -5.21 10.22 -7.65
CA GLN A 229 -4.66 11.35 -8.41
C GLN A 229 -5.60 12.57 -8.41
N GLY A 230 -6.91 12.33 -8.30
CA GLY A 230 -7.92 13.38 -8.25
C GLY A 230 -8.17 13.97 -6.87
N ALA A 231 -7.73 13.31 -5.81
CA ALA A 231 -7.86 13.79 -4.44
C ALA A 231 -6.94 15.00 -4.18
N LEU A 232 -7.40 15.91 -3.33
CA LEU A 232 -6.58 17.01 -2.81
C LEU A 232 -5.63 16.45 -1.75
N LYS A 233 -4.35 16.81 -1.81
CA LYS A 233 -3.30 16.33 -0.93
C LYS A 233 -2.56 17.50 -0.31
N ASP A 234 -2.00 17.27 0.88
CA ASP A 234 -1.08 18.18 1.54
C ASP A 234 0.36 18.08 0.96
N GLU A 235 1.28 18.84 1.53
CA GLU A 235 2.69 18.86 1.14
C GLU A 235 3.40 17.51 1.35
N ASN A 236 2.87 16.64 2.21
CA ASN A 236 3.40 15.31 2.48
C ASN A 236 2.77 14.22 1.57
N GLY A 237 1.80 14.60 0.72
CA GLY A 237 1.06 13.68 -0.13
C GLY A 237 -0.10 12.96 0.59
N GLU A 238 -0.46 13.38 1.80
CA GLU A 238 -1.61 12.89 2.55
C GLU A 238 -2.91 13.46 1.96
N ILE A 239 -3.96 12.64 1.88
CA ILE A 239 -5.24 13.04 1.30
C ILE A 239 -5.99 13.94 2.28
N ILE A 240 -6.24 15.20 1.88
CA ILE A 240 -7.04 16.16 2.62
C ILE A 240 -8.52 16.02 2.26
N GLU A 241 -8.81 15.86 0.96
CA GLU A 241 -10.19 15.83 0.46
C GLU A 241 -10.31 14.91 -0.76
N ASP A 242 -11.34 14.06 -0.76
CA ASP A 242 -11.67 13.12 -1.82
C ASP A 242 -12.87 13.63 -2.64
N THR A 243 -12.66 14.72 -3.39
CA THR A 243 -13.70 15.46 -4.10
C THR A 243 -14.44 14.60 -5.13
N ILE A 244 -13.74 13.74 -5.89
CA ILE A 244 -14.35 12.91 -6.93
C ILE A 244 -15.31 11.89 -6.31
N ALA A 245 -14.90 11.17 -5.25
CA ALA A 245 -15.75 10.18 -4.60
C ALA A 245 -16.94 10.84 -3.89
N GLN A 246 -16.75 12.03 -3.30
CA GLN A 246 -17.83 12.79 -2.69
C GLN A 246 -18.88 13.22 -3.72
N GLU A 247 -18.46 13.76 -4.88
CA GLU A 247 -19.36 14.11 -5.98
C GLU A 247 -20.09 12.89 -6.54
N LEU A 248 -19.39 11.75 -6.69
CA LEU A 248 -20.01 10.51 -7.15
C LEU A 248 -21.06 10.00 -6.15
N ALA A 249 -20.75 10.02 -4.85
CA ALA A 249 -21.72 9.65 -3.82
C ALA A 249 -22.96 10.55 -3.83
N LYS A 250 -22.76 11.87 -4.02
CA LYS A 250 -23.87 12.83 -4.17
C LYS A 250 -24.71 12.55 -5.42
N ALA A 251 -24.08 12.25 -6.56
CA ALA A 251 -24.76 11.91 -7.81
C ALA A 251 -25.56 10.60 -7.72
N ARG A 252 -25.03 9.62 -7.01
CA ARG A 252 -25.69 8.34 -6.73
C ARG A 252 -26.92 8.53 -5.83
N GLY A 253 -26.87 9.43 -4.86
CA GLY A 253 -27.88 9.64 -3.84
C GLY A 253 -28.04 8.39 -2.96
N ASN A 254 -29.29 8.09 -2.58
CA ASN A 254 -29.62 6.96 -1.69
C ASN A 254 -29.72 5.60 -2.40
N LYS A 255 -29.33 5.50 -3.67
CA LYS A 255 -29.38 4.23 -4.40
C LYS A 255 -28.26 3.32 -3.91
N GLU A 256 -28.59 2.15 -3.40
CA GLU A 256 -27.60 1.13 -3.03
C GLU A 256 -26.92 0.54 -4.26
N LEU A 257 -27.72 0.22 -5.29
CA LEU A 257 -27.25 -0.29 -6.58
C LEU A 257 -27.86 0.51 -7.73
N VAL A 258 -27.11 0.64 -8.80
CA VAL A 258 -27.59 1.20 -10.06
C VAL A 258 -27.66 0.12 -11.14
N THR A 259 -28.50 0.34 -12.14
CA THR A 259 -28.59 -0.54 -13.30
C THR A 259 -27.23 -0.59 -14.02
N PRO A 260 -26.76 -1.79 -14.42
CA PRO A 260 -25.59 -1.93 -15.27
C PRO A 260 -25.68 -1.03 -16.52
N GLY A 261 -24.56 -0.33 -16.81
CA GLY A 261 -24.52 0.67 -17.89
C GLY A 261 -24.90 2.07 -17.47
N THR A 262 -25.31 2.32 -16.21
CA THR A 262 -25.52 3.67 -15.69
C THR A 262 -24.21 4.45 -15.73
N VAL A 263 -24.26 5.73 -16.13
CA VAL A 263 -23.10 6.64 -16.14
C VAL A 263 -23.41 7.87 -15.31
N TYR A 264 -22.59 8.14 -14.32
CA TYR A 264 -22.57 9.41 -13.59
C TYR A 264 -21.38 10.26 -14.00
N VAL A 265 -21.51 11.57 -13.89
CA VAL A 265 -20.47 12.54 -14.27
C VAL A 265 -20.06 13.33 -13.04
N THR A 266 -18.75 13.44 -12.80
CA THR A 266 -18.19 14.27 -11.74
C THR A 266 -17.18 15.26 -12.32
N GLY A 267 -16.74 16.20 -11.49
CA GLY A 267 -15.53 16.95 -11.73
C GLY A 267 -14.30 16.06 -11.72
N SER A 268 -13.16 16.62 -12.05
CA SER A 268 -11.89 15.89 -12.15
C SER A 268 -10.97 16.11 -10.94
N GLY A 269 -11.38 16.88 -9.94
CA GLY A 269 -10.57 17.21 -8.78
C GLY A 269 -9.19 17.75 -9.17
N ALA A 270 -8.14 17.27 -8.52
CA ALA A 270 -6.76 17.65 -8.80
C ALA A 270 -6.26 17.25 -10.20
N LEU A 271 -6.91 16.27 -10.87
CA LEU A 271 -6.59 15.87 -12.25
C LEU A 271 -6.82 17.01 -13.27
N GLY A 272 -7.68 17.96 -12.93
CA GLY A 272 -7.86 19.16 -13.74
C GLY A 272 -6.58 19.99 -13.91
N LYS A 273 -5.79 20.10 -12.85
CA LYS A 273 -4.50 20.82 -12.85
C LYS A 273 -3.36 19.96 -13.38
N SER A 274 -3.29 18.70 -12.95
CA SER A 274 -2.16 17.82 -13.25
C SER A 274 -2.22 17.19 -14.65
N HIS A 275 -3.41 16.86 -15.14
CA HIS A 275 -3.60 16.13 -16.41
C HIS A 275 -4.55 16.85 -17.40
N ARG A 276 -5.04 18.04 -17.05
CA ARG A 276 -5.99 18.83 -17.86
C ARG A 276 -7.33 18.13 -18.12
N VAL A 277 -7.68 17.12 -17.30
CA VAL A 277 -8.95 16.41 -17.38
C VAL A 277 -10.07 17.34 -16.90
N LYS A 278 -11.16 17.45 -17.65
CA LYS A 278 -12.30 18.33 -17.30
C LYS A 278 -13.40 17.56 -16.56
N ARG A 279 -13.62 16.29 -16.91
CA ARG A 279 -14.69 15.46 -16.33
C ARG A 279 -14.26 14.02 -16.18
N ILE A 280 -14.82 13.35 -15.18
CA ILE A 280 -14.75 11.90 -15.00
C ILE A 280 -16.15 11.33 -15.20
N PHE A 281 -16.26 10.34 -16.07
CA PHE A 281 -17.48 9.57 -16.29
C PHE A 281 -17.36 8.22 -15.59
N HIS A 282 -18.19 7.97 -14.60
CA HIS A 282 -18.23 6.74 -13.84
C HIS A 282 -19.28 5.81 -14.44
N ALA A 283 -18.83 4.76 -15.12
CA ALA A 283 -19.69 3.80 -15.80
C ALA A 283 -19.79 2.51 -15.01
N ALA A 284 -21.02 2.06 -14.70
CA ALA A 284 -21.28 0.79 -14.05
C ALA A 284 -21.04 -0.38 -15.02
N THR A 285 -19.77 -0.82 -15.10
CA THR A 285 -19.31 -1.87 -16.04
C THR A 285 -19.11 -3.22 -15.39
N VAL A 286 -19.14 -3.29 -14.05
CA VAL A 286 -18.87 -4.49 -13.27
C VAL A 286 -19.98 -4.67 -12.24
N HIS A 287 -20.32 -5.92 -11.93
CA HIS A 287 -21.19 -6.26 -10.81
C HIS A 287 -20.50 -7.31 -9.92
N GLY A 288 -20.85 -7.32 -8.66
CA GLY A 288 -20.26 -8.20 -7.65
C GLY A 288 -20.06 -7.49 -6.32
N GLU A 289 -19.66 -8.25 -5.32
CA GLU A 289 -19.40 -7.75 -3.97
C GLU A 289 -17.96 -8.01 -3.55
N PRO A 290 -17.40 -7.18 -2.65
CA PRO A 290 -16.10 -7.44 -2.06
C PRO A 290 -16.06 -8.84 -1.41
N GLY A 291 -15.09 -9.66 -1.79
CA GLY A 291 -14.93 -11.03 -1.27
C GLY A 291 -15.61 -12.13 -2.08
N SER A 292 -16.62 -11.83 -2.90
CA SER A 292 -17.29 -12.81 -3.79
C SER A 292 -16.84 -12.74 -5.26
N GLY A 293 -15.96 -11.79 -5.56
CA GLY A 293 -15.44 -11.54 -6.91
C GLY A 293 -16.31 -10.58 -7.73
N TYR A 294 -15.70 -10.01 -8.76
CA TYR A 294 -16.33 -9.08 -9.68
C TYR A 294 -16.46 -9.70 -11.06
N GLN A 295 -17.62 -9.52 -11.70
CA GLN A 295 -17.87 -9.96 -13.06
C GLN A 295 -18.11 -8.74 -13.97
N ALA A 296 -17.43 -8.72 -15.10
CA ALA A 296 -17.67 -7.71 -16.12
C ALA A 296 -19.07 -7.91 -16.74
N MET A 297 -19.69 -6.80 -17.09
CA MET A 297 -20.94 -6.84 -17.85
C MET A 297 -20.72 -7.48 -19.23
N LYS A 298 -21.71 -8.25 -19.67
CA LYS A 298 -21.70 -8.84 -21.03
C LYS A 298 -21.86 -7.77 -22.11
N ASP A 299 -22.60 -6.71 -21.83
CA ASP A 299 -22.96 -5.65 -22.78
C ASP A 299 -22.17 -4.36 -22.47
N VAL A 300 -20.87 -4.35 -22.80
CA VAL A 300 -20.01 -3.17 -22.65
C VAL A 300 -20.41 -2.05 -23.60
N GLU A 301 -21.00 -2.38 -24.77
CA GLU A 301 -21.50 -1.39 -25.75
C GLU A 301 -22.50 -0.44 -25.14
N LYS A 302 -23.38 -0.91 -24.26
CA LYS A 302 -24.33 -0.09 -23.52
C LYS A 302 -23.65 0.98 -22.68
N CYS A 303 -22.52 0.66 -22.03
CA CYS A 303 -21.74 1.63 -21.24
C CYS A 303 -21.16 2.72 -22.15
N VAL A 304 -20.59 2.31 -23.28
CA VAL A 304 -20.01 3.25 -24.27
C VAL A 304 -21.09 4.18 -24.82
N ASN A 305 -22.22 3.63 -25.25
CA ASN A 305 -23.33 4.43 -25.78
C ASN A 305 -23.90 5.40 -24.74
N ASN A 306 -24.02 4.98 -23.49
CA ASN A 306 -24.49 5.85 -22.41
C ASN A 306 -23.46 6.93 -22.05
N ALA A 307 -22.16 6.62 -22.07
CA ALA A 307 -21.11 7.63 -21.88
C ALA A 307 -21.13 8.69 -23.00
N LEU A 308 -21.27 8.27 -24.25
CA LEU A 308 -21.39 9.18 -25.40
C LEU A 308 -22.66 10.06 -25.30
N ARG A 309 -23.80 9.51 -24.88
CA ARG A 309 -25.02 10.28 -24.62
C ARG A 309 -24.81 11.32 -23.52
N LYS A 310 -24.15 10.92 -22.42
CA LYS A 310 -23.80 11.83 -21.33
C LYS A 310 -22.87 12.94 -21.78
N MET A 311 -21.97 12.68 -22.69
CA MET A 311 -21.10 13.68 -23.29
C MET A 311 -21.91 14.67 -24.14
N ASP A 312 -22.95 14.21 -24.88
CA ASP A 312 -23.83 15.04 -25.64
C ASP A 312 -24.73 15.94 -24.78
N GLU A 313 -25.06 15.55 -23.56
CA GLU A 313 -25.86 16.32 -22.60
C GLU A 313 -25.07 17.41 -21.87
N LEU A 314 -23.72 17.40 -21.97
CA LEU A 314 -22.92 18.39 -21.25
C LEU A 314 -23.04 19.79 -21.86
N PRO A 315 -23.25 20.83 -21.04
CA PRO A 315 -23.07 22.21 -21.47
C PRO A 315 -21.62 22.40 -21.89
N ASN A 316 -21.36 23.06 -23.01
CA ASN A 316 -19.99 23.28 -23.56
C ASN A 316 -19.33 22.02 -24.18
N ARG A 317 -20.11 21.10 -24.70
CA ARG A 317 -19.60 19.91 -25.41
C ARG A 317 -18.62 20.26 -26.55
N ALA A 318 -18.76 21.42 -27.18
CA ALA A 318 -17.87 21.86 -28.25
C ALA A 318 -16.43 22.11 -27.77
N ASP A 319 -16.22 22.33 -26.47
CA ASP A 319 -14.92 22.59 -25.84
C ASP A 319 -14.25 21.31 -25.33
N LEU A 320 -14.88 20.13 -25.50
CA LEU A 320 -14.34 18.84 -25.07
C LEU A 320 -13.67 18.11 -26.25
N ARG A 321 -12.48 17.58 -25.97
CA ARG A 321 -11.64 16.79 -26.91
C ARG A 321 -11.41 15.39 -26.42
#